data_d13e2739fe176a9a2585fb692760aa7e
#
_entry.id   d13e2739fe176a9a2585fb692760aa7e
#
_cell.length_a   1.000
_cell.length_b   1.000
_cell.length_c   1.000
_cell.angle_alpha   90.00
_cell.angle_beta   90.00
_cell.angle_gamma   90.00
#
_symmetry.space_group_name_H-M   'P 1'
#
loop_
_entity.id
_entity.type
_entity.pdbx_description
1 polymer ?
#
loop_
_entity_poly.entity_id
_entity_poly.type
_entity_poly.pdbx_seq_one_letter_code
_entity_poly.pdbx_strand_id
1 'polypeptide(L)'
;EAAQLVLEAGAMAGSSEVFVLDMGQPVKILDLAENLIKLSGYVPYVDIDIVETGLRPGEKLYEELLMKSDGLIKTTSSKIFIERQQEISQQEMDQKLEILRQALQRGDRESIRRAMKRVVPTFRDPEEVNREASEQNRLEQRVQED
;
A
#
# COMPACT_ATOMS: atom_id res chain seq x y z
N GLU A 1 -15.93 -7.43 4.14
CA GLU A 1 -16.04 -5.96 4.22
C GLU A 1 -15.36 -5.28 3.02
N ALA A 2 -14.06 -5.52 2.75
CA ALA A 2 -13.34 -4.88 1.64
C ALA A 2 -14.04 -5.02 0.28
N ALA A 3 -14.43 -6.23 -0.11
CA ALA A 3 -15.12 -6.48 -1.38
C ALA A 3 -16.46 -5.72 -1.47
N GLN A 4 -17.19 -5.60 -0.36
CA GLN A 4 -18.44 -4.85 -0.31
C GLN A 4 -18.20 -3.36 -0.53
N LEU A 5 -17.17 -2.77 0.11
CA LEU A 5 -16.81 -1.36 -0.07
C LEU A 5 -16.38 -1.06 -1.53
N VAL A 6 -15.69 -2.00 -2.17
CA VAL A 6 -15.32 -1.87 -3.59
C VAL A 6 -16.57 -1.84 -4.49
N LEU A 7 -17.55 -2.71 -4.24
CA LEU A 7 -18.82 -2.71 -5.00
C LEU A 7 -19.61 -1.42 -4.75
N GLU A 8 -19.65 -0.94 -3.50
CA GLU A 8 -20.31 0.31 -3.13
C GLU A 8 -19.64 1.52 -3.79
N ALA A 9 -18.30 1.60 -3.78
CA ALA A 9 -17.55 2.63 -4.49
C ALA A 9 -17.81 2.60 -5.99
N GLY A 10 -17.84 1.40 -6.59
CA GLY A 10 -18.19 1.24 -8.01
C GLY A 10 -19.59 1.71 -8.37
N ALA A 11 -20.55 1.55 -7.46
CA ALA A 11 -21.91 2.05 -7.67
C ALA A 11 -22.04 3.59 -7.58
N MET A 12 -21.08 4.24 -6.88
CA MET A 12 -21.03 5.70 -6.75
C MET A 12 -20.19 6.37 -7.83
N ALA A 13 -19.38 5.60 -8.58
CA ALA A 13 -18.45 6.13 -9.57
C ALA A 13 -19.18 6.81 -10.72
N GLY A 14 -18.81 8.06 -11.01
CA GLY A 14 -19.36 8.85 -12.12
C GLY A 14 -18.38 8.99 -13.29
N SER A 15 -17.09 9.07 -13.02
CA SER A 15 -16.05 9.21 -14.06
C SER A 15 -14.71 8.60 -13.56
N SER A 16 -13.63 9.33 -13.66
CA SER A 16 -12.27 8.84 -13.32
C SER A 16 -11.86 9.14 -11.87
N GLU A 17 -12.76 8.99 -10.91
CA GLU A 17 -12.47 9.17 -9.50
C GLU A 17 -11.55 8.05 -8.95
N VAL A 18 -10.70 8.41 -7.99
CA VAL A 18 -9.97 7.46 -7.15
C VAL A 18 -10.64 7.42 -5.80
N PHE A 19 -11.18 6.25 -5.45
CA PHE A 19 -11.79 6.03 -4.15
C PHE A 19 -10.77 5.50 -3.14
N VAL A 20 -10.80 6.09 -1.95
CA VAL A 20 -9.99 5.67 -0.80
C VAL A 20 -10.92 5.07 0.24
N LEU A 21 -10.64 3.84 0.65
CA LEU A 21 -11.47 3.10 1.59
C LEU A 21 -10.88 3.17 3.00
N ASP A 22 -11.71 3.52 3.98
CA ASP A 22 -11.35 3.39 5.39
C ASP A 22 -11.55 1.93 5.81
N MET A 23 -10.44 1.22 5.94
CA MET A 23 -10.42 -0.19 6.34
C MET A 23 -10.43 -0.39 7.86
N GLY A 24 -10.52 0.69 8.65
CA GLY A 24 -10.55 0.65 10.10
C GLY A 24 -9.19 0.33 10.73
N GLN A 25 -9.22 -0.42 11.83
CA GLN A 25 -7.99 -0.74 12.58
C GLN A 25 -7.20 -1.88 11.91
N PRO A 26 -5.86 -1.84 11.98
CA PRO A 26 -5.02 -2.93 11.50
C PRO A 26 -5.36 -4.25 12.19
N VAL A 27 -5.43 -5.33 11.42
CA VAL A 27 -5.66 -6.69 11.91
C VAL A 27 -4.39 -7.50 11.67
N LYS A 28 -3.93 -8.21 12.71
CA LYS A 28 -2.78 -9.12 12.57
C LYS A 28 -3.18 -10.30 11.68
N ILE A 29 -2.42 -10.52 10.62
CA ILE A 29 -2.67 -11.62 9.67
C ILE A 29 -2.59 -12.98 10.36
N LEU A 30 -1.71 -13.14 11.35
CA LEU A 30 -1.60 -14.36 12.14
C LEU A 30 -2.89 -14.68 12.87
N ASP A 31 -3.48 -13.69 13.58
CA ASP A 31 -4.74 -13.86 14.29
C ASP A 31 -5.88 -14.20 13.31
N LEU A 32 -5.88 -13.57 12.14
CA LEU A 32 -6.84 -13.86 11.07
C LEU A 32 -6.71 -15.31 10.57
N ALA A 33 -5.49 -15.78 10.34
CA ALA A 33 -5.21 -17.14 9.88
C ALA A 33 -5.65 -18.18 10.92
N GLU A 34 -5.27 -17.98 12.19
CA GLU A 34 -5.70 -18.88 13.27
C GLU A 34 -7.21 -18.94 13.42
N ASN A 35 -7.88 -17.78 13.39
CA ASN A 35 -9.33 -17.71 13.48
C ASN A 35 -10.02 -18.41 12.31
N LEU A 36 -9.50 -18.25 11.10
CA LEU A 36 -10.04 -18.91 9.91
C LEU A 36 -9.92 -20.45 10.01
N ILE A 37 -8.79 -20.96 10.49
CA ILE A 37 -8.58 -22.38 10.72
C ILE A 37 -9.58 -22.90 11.77
N LYS A 38 -9.73 -22.20 12.90
CA LYS A 38 -10.68 -22.55 13.97
C LYS A 38 -12.14 -22.55 13.49
N LEU A 39 -12.54 -21.54 12.72
CA LEU A 39 -13.89 -21.44 12.14
C LEU A 39 -14.17 -22.54 11.11
N SER A 40 -13.13 -23.08 10.47
CA SER A 40 -13.23 -24.21 9.55
C SER A 40 -13.25 -25.58 10.26
N GLY A 41 -13.24 -25.60 11.61
CA GLY A 41 -13.32 -26.80 12.42
C GLY A 41 -11.98 -27.51 12.65
N TYR A 42 -10.86 -26.86 12.35
CA TYR A 42 -9.52 -27.39 12.52
C TYR A 42 -8.76 -26.71 13.65
N VAL A 43 -7.69 -27.33 14.11
CA VAL A 43 -6.81 -26.82 15.19
C VAL A 43 -5.53 -26.26 14.55
N PRO A 44 -5.23 -24.96 14.73
CA PRO A 44 -3.97 -24.37 14.25
C PRO A 44 -2.75 -25.12 14.79
N TYR A 45 -1.72 -25.27 13.96
CA TYR A 45 -0.46 -25.97 14.26
C TYR A 45 -0.58 -27.48 14.60
N VAL A 46 -1.80 -28.05 14.56
CA VAL A 46 -2.05 -29.48 14.76
C VAL A 46 -2.59 -30.11 13.47
N ASP A 47 -3.67 -29.53 12.94
CA ASP A 47 -4.29 -30.01 11.70
C ASP A 47 -3.80 -29.22 10.48
N ILE A 48 -3.52 -27.92 10.67
CA ILE A 48 -3.04 -27.02 9.62
C ILE A 48 -1.91 -26.17 10.18
N ASP A 49 -0.74 -26.24 9.55
CA ASP A 49 0.41 -25.40 9.89
C ASP A 49 0.28 -24.00 9.30
N ILE A 50 0.81 -23.01 10.05
CA ILE A 50 0.98 -21.63 9.58
C ILE A 50 2.48 -21.40 9.41
N VAL A 51 2.91 -21.06 8.19
CA VAL A 51 4.32 -20.87 7.84
C VAL A 51 4.56 -19.42 7.42
N GLU A 52 5.53 -18.77 8.08
CA GLU A 52 6.01 -17.45 7.68
C GLU A 52 6.97 -17.59 6.50
N THR A 53 6.60 -17.00 5.36
CA THR A 53 7.40 -17.08 4.11
C THR A 53 8.41 -15.94 3.97
N GLY A 54 8.36 -14.94 4.85
CA GLY A 54 9.17 -13.72 4.78
C GLY A 54 8.74 -12.74 3.70
N LEU A 55 9.52 -11.68 3.51
CA LEU A 55 9.24 -10.62 2.54
C LEU A 55 9.71 -10.99 1.14
N ARG A 56 8.92 -10.66 0.13
CA ARG A 56 9.32 -10.75 -1.26
C ARG A 56 10.22 -9.57 -1.64
N PRO A 57 11.10 -9.72 -2.66
CA PRO A 57 11.86 -8.59 -3.18
C PRO A 57 10.96 -7.44 -3.63
N GLY A 58 11.18 -6.25 -3.08
CA GLY A 58 10.39 -5.04 -3.39
C GLY A 58 9.10 -4.89 -2.58
N GLU A 59 8.78 -5.81 -1.68
CA GLU A 59 7.64 -5.68 -0.77
C GLU A 59 7.96 -4.71 0.37
N LYS A 60 7.03 -3.79 0.64
CA LYS A 60 7.14 -2.84 1.76
C LYS A 60 6.60 -3.49 3.03
N LEU A 61 7.31 -3.28 4.16
CA LEU A 61 6.82 -3.66 5.50
C LEU A 61 5.61 -2.85 5.94
N TYR A 62 5.56 -1.58 5.51
CA TYR A 62 4.47 -0.66 5.80
C TYR A 62 4.00 0.01 4.52
N GLU A 63 2.70 -0.02 4.28
CA GLU A 63 2.07 0.73 3.20
C GLU A 63 1.81 2.18 3.62
N GLU A 64 1.93 3.09 2.66
CA GLU A 64 1.60 4.49 2.86
C GLU A 64 0.08 4.66 2.76
N LEU A 65 -0.55 5.05 3.88
CA LEU A 65 -1.98 5.27 3.91
C LEU A 65 -2.32 6.66 3.38
N LEU A 66 -3.11 6.75 2.32
CA LEU A 66 -3.61 8.01 1.73
C LEU A 66 -4.56 8.78 2.66
N MET A 67 -5.07 8.15 3.73
CA MET A 67 -6.00 8.75 4.69
C MET A 67 -5.47 10.00 5.43
N LYS A 68 -4.17 10.28 5.34
CA LYS A 68 -3.55 11.47 5.97
C LYS A 68 -3.46 12.68 5.04
N SER A 69 -3.93 12.58 3.80
CA SER A 69 -3.88 13.70 2.85
C SER A 69 -5.04 14.67 3.08
N ASP A 70 -4.74 15.97 3.17
CA ASP A 70 -5.70 17.08 3.31
C ASP A 70 -6.67 17.25 2.11
N GLY A 71 -6.68 16.29 1.20
CA GLY A 71 -7.41 16.34 -0.07
C GLY A 71 -8.57 15.35 -0.21
N LEU A 72 -8.95 14.61 0.85
CA LEU A 72 -10.04 13.64 0.76
C LEU A 72 -11.41 14.32 0.81
N ILE A 73 -12.27 13.98 -0.16
CA ILE A 73 -13.67 14.40 -0.24
C ILE A 73 -14.53 13.29 0.35
N LYS A 74 -15.42 13.65 1.27
CA LYS A 74 -16.39 12.71 1.85
C LYS A 74 -17.44 12.33 0.80
N THR A 75 -17.85 11.05 0.82
CA THR A 75 -18.99 10.55 0.07
C THR A 75 -20.21 10.39 0.96
N THR A 76 -21.28 9.79 0.44
CA THR A 76 -22.44 9.37 1.25
C THR A 76 -22.14 8.22 2.19
N SER A 77 -21.09 7.46 1.94
CA SER A 77 -20.58 6.41 2.83
C SER A 77 -19.57 6.99 3.82
N SER A 78 -19.65 6.59 5.08
CA SER A 78 -18.69 7.01 6.11
C SER A 78 -17.30 6.38 5.95
N LYS A 79 -17.18 5.33 5.14
CA LYS A 79 -15.95 4.56 4.92
C LYS A 79 -15.35 4.75 3.53
N ILE A 80 -15.99 5.52 2.67
CA ILE A 80 -15.52 5.74 1.29
C ILE A 80 -15.28 7.22 1.07
N PHE A 81 -14.08 7.54 0.61
CA PHE A 81 -13.63 8.89 0.30
C PHE A 81 -13.18 8.96 -1.15
N ILE A 82 -13.20 10.15 -1.74
CA ILE A 82 -12.66 10.42 -3.07
C ILE A 82 -11.39 11.26 -2.90
N GLU A 83 -10.30 10.83 -3.52
CA GLU A 83 -9.07 11.61 -3.58
C GLU A 83 -9.18 12.70 -4.64
N ARG A 84 -8.80 13.92 -4.28
CA ARG A 84 -8.63 14.99 -5.28
C ARG A 84 -7.42 14.67 -6.14
N GLN A 85 -7.68 14.29 -7.38
CA GLN A 85 -6.62 14.12 -8.35
C GLN A 85 -6.13 15.47 -8.86
N GLN A 86 -4.81 15.60 -9.02
CA GLN A 86 -4.24 16.68 -9.82
C GLN A 86 -4.41 16.35 -11.28
N GLU A 87 -4.96 17.28 -12.03
CA GLU A 87 -5.02 17.14 -13.49
C GLU A 87 -3.61 17.15 -14.07
N ILE A 88 -3.29 16.12 -14.82
CA ILE A 88 -2.02 16.01 -15.55
C ILE A 88 -2.34 16.23 -17.04
N SER A 89 -1.65 17.19 -17.65
CA SER A 89 -1.80 17.42 -19.09
C SER A 89 -1.21 16.26 -19.89
N GLN A 90 -1.71 16.04 -21.12
CA GLN A 90 -1.19 15.03 -22.02
C GLN A 90 0.31 15.22 -22.26
N GLN A 91 0.75 16.46 -22.44
CA GLN A 91 2.17 16.79 -22.64
C GLN A 91 3.04 16.38 -21.43
N GLU A 92 2.58 16.62 -20.21
CA GLU A 92 3.29 16.22 -18.99
C GLU A 92 3.35 14.69 -18.86
N MET A 93 2.26 14.00 -19.18
CA MET A 93 2.23 12.54 -19.19
C MET A 93 3.22 11.97 -20.21
N ASP A 94 3.26 12.51 -21.43
CA ASP A 94 4.19 12.07 -22.47
C ASP A 94 5.64 12.28 -22.07
N GLN A 95 5.97 13.40 -21.41
CA GLN A 95 7.31 13.66 -20.87
C GLN A 95 7.69 12.65 -19.77
N LYS A 96 6.78 12.34 -18.85
CA LYS A 96 7.00 11.34 -17.80
C LYS A 96 7.23 9.94 -18.40
N LEU A 97 6.44 9.56 -19.37
CA LEU A 97 6.58 8.27 -20.06
C LEU A 97 7.92 8.17 -20.82
N GLU A 98 8.36 9.27 -21.45
CA GLU A 98 9.64 9.29 -22.16
C GLU A 98 10.84 9.13 -21.21
N ILE A 99 10.81 9.74 -20.03
CA ILE A 99 11.83 9.54 -18.99
C ILE A 99 11.94 8.06 -18.60
N LEU A 100 10.79 7.39 -18.40
CA LEU A 100 10.76 5.97 -18.07
C LEU A 100 11.27 5.08 -19.21
N ARG A 101 10.89 5.37 -20.47
CA ARG A 101 11.39 4.64 -21.65
C ARG A 101 12.92 4.71 -21.76
N GLN A 102 13.49 5.90 -21.59
CA GLN A 102 14.94 6.07 -21.63
C GLN A 102 15.67 5.31 -20.52
N ALA A 103 15.10 5.28 -19.31
CA ALA A 103 15.65 4.51 -18.22
C ALA A 103 15.60 3.00 -18.48
N LEU A 104 14.50 2.51 -19.05
CA LEU A 104 14.34 1.10 -19.44
C LEU A 104 15.33 0.70 -20.55
N GLN A 105 15.61 1.58 -21.53
CA GLN A 105 16.60 1.31 -22.58
C GLN A 105 18.01 1.16 -22.02
N ARG A 106 18.38 1.86 -20.95
CA ARG A 106 19.66 1.69 -20.26
C ARG A 106 19.75 0.35 -19.52
N GLY A 107 18.62 -0.16 -19.03
CA GLY A 107 18.48 -1.48 -18.44
C GLY A 107 19.09 -1.65 -17.06
N ASP A 108 19.72 -0.63 -16.48
CA ASP A 108 20.29 -0.70 -15.15
C ASP A 108 19.29 -0.25 -14.05
N ARG A 109 19.33 -0.93 -12.91
CA ARG A 109 18.41 -0.72 -11.79
C ARG A 109 18.46 0.70 -11.24
N GLU A 110 19.64 1.31 -11.22
CA GLU A 110 19.83 2.66 -10.68
C GLU A 110 19.21 3.73 -11.58
N SER A 111 19.32 3.62 -12.90
CA SER A 111 18.63 4.50 -13.85
C SER A 111 17.12 4.42 -13.73
N ILE A 112 16.57 3.21 -13.52
CA ILE A 112 15.13 3.00 -13.33
C ILE A 112 14.68 3.66 -12.01
N ARG A 113 15.40 3.47 -10.90
CA ARG A 113 15.08 4.09 -9.60
C ARG A 113 15.08 5.62 -9.68
N ARG A 114 16.11 6.21 -10.32
CA ARG A 114 16.18 7.67 -10.51
C ARG A 114 15.05 8.20 -11.38
N ALA A 115 14.69 7.48 -12.44
CA ALA A 115 13.55 7.82 -13.28
C ALA A 115 12.24 7.78 -12.50
N MET A 116 12.01 6.75 -11.68
CA MET A 116 10.85 6.64 -10.82
C MET A 116 10.76 7.80 -9.82
N LYS A 117 11.84 8.14 -9.11
CA LYS A 117 11.88 9.28 -8.17
C LYS A 117 11.56 10.61 -8.88
N ARG A 118 11.95 10.74 -10.16
CA ARG A 118 11.69 11.95 -10.97
C ARG A 118 10.23 12.04 -11.45
N VAL A 119 9.65 10.92 -11.87
CA VAL A 119 8.30 10.85 -12.45
C VAL A 119 7.22 10.84 -11.37
N VAL A 120 7.51 10.17 -10.26
CA VAL A 120 6.61 10.03 -9.10
C VAL A 120 7.29 10.65 -7.89
N PRO A 121 7.01 11.92 -7.54
CA PRO A 121 7.68 12.61 -6.42
C PRO A 121 7.50 11.92 -5.06
N THR A 122 6.41 11.19 -4.90
CA THR A 122 6.09 10.42 -3.68
C THR A 122 6.75 9.03 -3.65
N PHE A 123 7.45 8.64 -4.72
CA PHE A 123 8.10 7.33 -4.78
C PHE A 123 9.19 7.21 -3.72
N ARG A 124 9.07 6.21 -2.87
CA ARG A 124 10.07 5.80 -1.89
C ARG A 124 10.57 4.41 -2.22
N ASP A 125 11.88 4.24 -2.18
CA ASP A 125 12.49 2.93 -2.42
C ASP A 125 12.10 1.94 -1.32
N PRO A 126 11.59 0.74 -1.63
CA PRO A 126 11.18 -0.25 -0.65
C PRO A 126 12.31 -0.64 0.33
N GLU A 127 13.56 -0.68 -0.13
CA GLU A 127 14.71 -1.00 0.72
C GLU A 127 14.98 0.12 1.74
N GLU A 128 14.85 1.40 1.33
CA GLU A 128 14.97 2.55 2.24
C GLU A 128 13.84 2.54 3.29
N VAL A 129 12.60 2.35 2.86
CA VAL A 129 11.42 2.30 3.73
C VAL A 129 11.53 1.16 4.75
N ASN A 130 11.91 -0.04 4.30
CA ASN A 130 12.01 -1.21 5.18
C ASN A 130 13.15 -1.06 6.19
N ARG A 131 14.27 -0.41 5.82
CA ARG A 131 15.37 -0.11 6.75
C ARG A 131 14.92 0.86 7.84
N GLU A 132 14.28 1.98 7.48
CA GLU A 132 13.76 2.96 8.43
C GLU A 132 12.75 2.33 9.40
N ALA A 133 11.82 1.52 8.88
CA ALA A 133 10.84 0.80 9.68
C ALA A 133 11.49 -0.18 10.67
N SER A 134 12.54 -0.89 10.24
CA SER A 134 13.27 -1.83 11.11
C SER A 134 14.05 -1.10 12.21
N GLU A 135 14.60 0.08 11.91
CA GLU A 135 15.28 0.92 12.89
C GLU A 135 14.30 1.48 13.93
N GLN A 136 13.14 1.94 13.49
CA GLN A 136 12.09 2.46 14.37
C GLN A 136 11.56 1.38 15.32
N ASN A 137 11.29 0.18 14.83
CA ASN A 137 10.86 -0.95 15.67
C ASN A 137 11.89 -1.32 16.72
N ARG A 138 13.20 -1.28 16.40
CA ARG A 138 14.25 -1.54 17.37
C ARG A 138 14.32 -0.48 18.47
N LEU A 139 14.05 0.79 18.14
CA LEU A 139 14.01 1.87 19.12
C LEU A 139 12.81 1.73 20.05
N GLU A 140 11.63 1.41 19.50
CA GLU A 140 10.42 1.20 20.29
C GLU A 140 10.53 0.01 21.25
N GLN A 141 11.18 -1.09 20.83
CA GLN A 141 11.43 -2.24 21.70
C GLN A 141 12.37 -1.91 22.87
N ARG A 142 13.41 -1.10 22.63
CA ARG A 142 14.33 -0.65 23.69
C ARG A 142 13.65 0.23 24.73
N VAL A 143 12.72 1.07 24.34
CA VAL A 143 11.96 1.96 25.25
C VAL A 143 10.97 1.18 26.12
N GLN A 144 10.56 -0.02 25.71
CA GLN A 144 9.65 -0.88 26.49
C GLN A 144 10.38 -1.81 27.48
N GLU A 145 11.70 -1.97 27.32
CA GLU A 145 12.55 -2.78 28.20
C GLU A 145 13.21 -1.97 29.35
N ASP A 146 13.16 -0.63 29.29
CA ASP A 146 13.61 0.31 30.34
C ASP A 146 12.42 0.81 31.20
#